data_2fa6f40e528e9545ef75f82d1eccaff6
#
_entry.id   2fa6f40e528e9545ef75f82d1eccaff6
#
_cell.length_a   1.000
_cell.length_b   1.000
_cell.length_c   1.000
_cell.angle_alpha   90.00
_cell.angle_beta   90.00
_cell.angle_gamma   90.00
#
_symmetry.space_group_name_H-M   'P 1'
#
loop_
_entity.id
_entity.type
_entity.pdbx_description
1 polymer ?
#
loop_
_entity_poly.entity_id
_entity_poly.type
_entity_poly.pdbx_seq_one_letter_code
_entity_poly.pdbx_strand_id
1 'polypeptide(L)'
;IDEIYDSHSVELDTDDLNENEFIVLQGVSQGKSALCIHSNGKTRLLPETKGGTTDVRPRNKEQKFAWHVLNDDSIPLVCITGRAGSGKTFLTLMSGLDALLNKKYERIVVTRNIEPVGRDIGFLPGDVNEKMAPWMSPLMDNFMHHFKDKTYFEVMMEKGQIEIAPLSFIRGRTFNNAFIIVDE
;
A
#
# COMPACT_ATOMS: atom_id res chain seq x y z
N ILE A 1 -14.24 -8.49 -25.08
CA ILE A 1 -13.63 -9.19 -23.93
C ILE A 1 -12.73 -10.34 -24.39
N ASP A 2 -13.16 -11.17 -25.31
CA ASP A 2 -12.34 -12.28 -25.77
C ASP A 2 -10.99 -11.77 -26.35
N GLU A 3 -11.00 -10.67 -27.10
CA GLU A 3 -9.79 -10.01 -27.62
C GLU A 3 -8.81 -9.59 -26.51
N ILE A 4 -9.28 -9.04 -25.37
CA ILE A 4 -8.38 -8.62 -24.28
C ILE A 4 -7.75 -9.82 -23.57
N TYR A 5 -8.42 -10.97 -23.54
CA TYR A 5 -7.84 -12.19 -22.97
C TYR A 5 -6.83 -12.84 -23.92
N ASP A 6 -7.03 -12.73 -25.25
CA ASP A 6 -6.14 -13.29 -26.24
C ASP A 6 -4.89 -12.44 -26.48
N SER A 7 -5.07 -11.12 -26.63
CA SER A 7 -3.97 -10.17 -26.95
C SER A 7 -3.35 -9.50 -25.73
N HIS A 8 -3.98 -9.61 -24.53
CA HIS A 8 -3.63 -8.93 -23.29
C HIS A 8 -3.70 -7.41 -23.35
N SER A 9 -4.06 -6.83 -24.50
CA SER A 9 -4.24 -5.38 -24.66
C SER A 9 -5.22 -5.09 -25.78
N VAL A 10 -5.92 -3.96 -25.65
CA VAL A 10 -6.87 -3.46 -26.65
C VAL A 10 -6.78 -1.93 -26.71
N GLU A 11 -6.94 -1.37 -27.88
CA GLU A 11 -7.17 0.06 -28.06
C GLU A 11 -8.67 0.30 -27.93
N LEU A 12 -9.06 1.16 -27.01
CA LEU A 12 -10.45 1.60 -26.86
C LEU A 12 -10.62 2.89 -27.65
N ASP A 13 -11.66 2.94 -28.47
CA ASP A 13 -12.03 4.14 -29.20
C ASP A 13 -12.73 5.14 -28.26
N THR A 14 -11.91 5.75 -27.40
CA THR A 14 -12.36 6.78 -26.45
C THR A 14 -11.18 7.64 -26.01
N ASP A 15 -11.38 8.95 -26.11
CA ASP A 15 -10.42 9.96 -25.64
C ASP A 15 -10.63 10.33 -24.17
N ASP A 16 -11.59 9.70 -23.48
CA ASP A 16 -12.03 10.05 -22.12
C ASP A 16 -11.23 9.34 -21.01
N LEU A 17 -10.25 8.50 -21.36
CA LEU A 17 -9.48 7.72 -20.38
C LEU A 17 -8.20 8.44 -19.96
N ASN A 18 -7.98 8.47 -18.65
CA ASN A 18 -6.76 9.04 -18.07
C ASN A 18 -5.64 7.98 -17.93
N GLU A 19 -4.41 8.47 -17.84
CA GLU A 19 -3.26 7.60 -17.55
C GLU A 19 -3.44 6.93 -16.18
N ASN A 20 -3.17 5.62 -16.12
CA ASN A 20 -3.38 4.76 -14.94
C ASN A 20 -4.85 4.60 -14.49
N GLU A 21 -5.81 4.87 -15.36
CA GLU A 21 -7.21 4.65 -15.06
C GLU A 21 -7.57 3.17 -15.10
N PHE A 22 -8.26 2.70 -14.06
CA PHE A 22 -8.73 1.32 -13.98
C PHE A 22 -10.10 1.16 -14.59
N ILE A 23 -10.26 0.12 -15.39
CA ILE A 23 -11.46 -0.14 -16.17
C ILE A 23 -11.94 -1.56 -15.88
N VAL A 24 -13.24 -1.71 -15.74
CA VAL A 24 -13.89 -3.03 -15.72
C VAL A 24 -14.63 -3.23 -17.03
N LEU A 25 -14.05 -4.00 -17.93
CA LEU A 25 -14.74 -4.40 -19.17
C LEU A 25 -15.79 -5.47 -18.85
N GLN A 26 -16.99 -5.26 -19.31
CA GLN A 26 -18.09 -6.23 -19.18
C GLN A 26 -18.47 -6.79 -20.54
N GLY A 27 -18.60 -8.11 -20.63
CA GLY A 27 -19.07 -8.76 -21.85
C GLY A 27 -20.56 -8.57 -22.07
N VAL A 28 -20.94 -8.52 -23.34
CA VAL A 28 -22.36 -8.51 -23.73
C VAL A 28 -23.05 -9.82 -23.30
N SER A 29 -22.33 -10.94 -23.28
CA SER A 29 -22.80 -12.20 -22.72
C SER A 29 -22.61 -12.24 -21.22
N GLN A 30 -23.64 -12.67 -20.48
CA GLN A 30 -23.67 -12.67 -19.01
C GLN A 30 -22.45 -13.39 -18.41
N GLY A 31 -21.83 -12.75 -17.43
CA GLY A 31 -20.86 -13.36 -16.53
C GLY A 31 -19.38 -13.16 -16.88
N LYS A 32 -19.03 -12.62 -18.04
CA LYS A 32 -17.63 -12.32 -18.37
C LYS A 32 -17.27 -10.87 -18.02
N SER A 33 -16.21 -10.67 -17.24
CA SER A 33 -15.65 -9.33 -16.99
C SER A 33 -14.12 -9.42 -16.95
N ALA A 34 -13.45 -8.35 -17.39
CA ALA A 34 -12.01 -8.23 -17.32
C ALA A 34 -11.63 -6.96 -16.54
N LEU A 35 -10.69 -7.08 -15.62
CA LEU A 35 -10.10 -5.95 -14.93
C LEU A 35 -8.92 -5.46 -15.75
N CYS A 36 -8.91 -4.18 -16.07
CA CYS A 36 -7.92 -3.57 -16.96
C CYS A 36 -7.37 -2.29 -16.37
N ILE A 37 -6.23 -1.86 -16.90
CA ILE A 37 -5.63 -0.56 -16.67
C ILE A 37 -5.35 0.11 -18.00
N HIS A 38 -5.67 1.40 -18.12
CA HIS A 38 -5.30 2.22 -19.26
C HIS A 38 -3.96 2.89 -19.00
N SER A 39 -3.01 2.71 -19.90
CA SER A 39 -1.68 3.30 -19.78
C SER A 39 -1.02 3.37 -21.14
N ASN A 40 -0.35 4.50 -21.44
CA ASN A 40 0.32 4.75 -22.71
C ASN A 40 -0.59 4.55 -23.93
N GLY A 41 -1.83 5.04 -23.84
CA GLY A 41 -2.84 4.96 -24.93
C GLY A 41 -3.38 3.56 -25.18
N LYS A 42 -3.12 2.58 -24.32
CA LYS A 42 -3.61 1.20 -24.44
C LYS A 42 -4.26 0.72 -23.17
N THR A 43 -5.34 -0.01 -23.32
CA THR A 43 -5.98 -0.71 -22.21
C THR A 43 -5.45 -2.14 -22.15
N ARG A 44 -4.84 -2.49 -21.01
CA ARG A 44 -4.22 -3.79 -20.79
C ARG A 44 -4.97 -4.57 -19.72
N LEU A 45 -5.00 -5.88 -19.90
CA LEU A 45 -5.51 -6.78 -18.87
C LEU A 45 -4.67 -6.61 -17.59
N LEU A 46 -5.34 -6.42 -16.46
CA LEU A 46 -4.64 -6.37 -15.18
C LEU A 46 -3.98 -7.72 -14.92
N PRO A 47 -2.67 -7.79 -14.67
CA PRO A 47 -2.00 -9.04 -14.40
C PRO A 47 -2.62 -9.74 -13.19
N GLU A 48 -2.64 -11.07 -13.22
CA GLU A 48 -3.00 -11.82 -12.02
C GLU A 48 -2.06 -11.44 -10.87
N THR A 49 -2.65 -11.14 -9.73
CA THR A 49 -1.89 -10.85 -8.52
C THR A 49 -1.21 -12.13 -8.06
N LYS A 50 0.05 -12.31 -8.46
CA LYS A 50 0.90 -13.31 -7.83
C LYS A 50 1.14 -12.84 -6.41
N GLY A 51 0.83 -13.68 -5.42
CA GLY A 51 1.20 -13.39 -4.04
C GLY A 51 2.69 -13.07 -3.98
N GLY A 52 3.04 -11.91 -3.43
CA GLY A 52 4.42 -11.54 -3.17
C GLY A 52 5.00 -12.41 -2.04
N THR A 53 6.16 -12.03 -1.52
CA THR A 53 6.80 -12.69 -0.36
C THR A 53 5.88 -12.70 0.87
N THR A 54 4.98 -11.71 0.96
CA THR A 54 3.96 -11.63 2.02
C THR A 54 2.73 -12.48 1.78
N ASP A 55 2.59 -13.16 0.63
CA ASP A 55 1.41 -13.95 0.21
C ASP A 55 0.07 -13.23 0.41
N VAL A 56 0.08 -11.91 0.33
CA VAL A 56 -1.14 -11.10 0.45
C VAL A 56 -1.96 -11.21 -0.83
N ARG A 57 -3.25 -11.52 -0.66
CA ARG A 57 -4.19 -11.66 -1.78
C ARG A 57 -5.31 -10.63 -1.67
N PRO A 58 -5.38 -9.67 -2.58
CA PRO A 58 -6.49 -8.74 -2.68
C PRO A 58 -7.83 -9.50 -2.82
N ARG A 59 -8.84 -9.10 -2.03
CA ARG A 59 -10.12 -9.80 -1.92
C ARG A 59 -11.19 -9.28 -2.89
N ASN A 60 -11.04 -8.06 -3.38
CA ASN A 60 -11.98 -7.43 -4.29
C ASN A 60 -11.23 -6.65 -5.40
N LYS A 61 -11.97 -6.13 -6.37
CA LYS A 61 -11.38 -5.43 -7.53
C LYS A 61 -10.63 -4.17 -7.13
N GLU A 62 -11.16 -3.38 -6.20
CA GLU A 62 -10.55 -2.14 -5.72
C GLU A 62 -9.21 -2.43 -5.02
N GLN A 63 -9.14 -3.48 -4.22
CA GLN A 63 -7.89 -3.93 -3.60
C GLN A 63 -6.90 -4.47 -4.63
N LYS A 64 -7.35 -5.13 -5.71
CA LYS A 64 -6.48 -5.55 -6.82
C LYS A 64 -5.88 -4.35 -7.53
N PHE A 65 -6.66 -3.31 -7.77
CA PHE A 65 -6.21 -2.08 -8.37
C PHE A 65 -5.18 -1.37 -7.48
N ALA A 66 -5.49 -1.19 -6.20
CA ALA A 66 -4.56 -0.60 -5.23
C ALA A 66 -3.25 -1.39 -5.14
N TRP A 67 -3.33 -2.72 -5.05
CA TRP A 67 -2.16 -3.59 -5.01
C TRP A 67 -1.29 -3.45 -6.26
N HIS A 68 -1.90 -3.34 -7.43
CA HIS A 68 -1.18 -3.18 -8.69
C HIS A 68 -0.35 -1.89 -8.69
N VAL A 69 -0.97 -0.73 -8.42
CA VAL A 69 -0.24 0.55 -8.42
C VAL A 69 0.79 0.68 -7.30
N LEU A 70 0.55 0.06 -6.15
CA LEU A 70 1.52 0.01 -5.05
C LEU A 70 2.79 -0.78 -5.39
N ASN A 71 2.70 -1.71 -6.35
CA ASN A 71 3.81 -2.57 -6.76
C ASN A 71 4.36 -2.21 -8.15
N ASP A 72 3.86 -1.15 -8.78
CA ASP A 72 4.35 -0.64 -10.06
C ASP A 72 5.44 0.41 -9.84
N ASP A 73 6.67 0.08 -10.24
CA ASP A 73 7.85 0.94 -10.07
C ASP A 73 7.79 2.24 -10.86
N SER A 74 6.95 2.30 -11.89
CA SER A 74 6.77 3.49 -12.71
C SER A 74 5.90 4.55 -12.02
N ILE A 75 5.19 4.17 -10.95
CA ILE A 75 4.28 5.05 -10.20
C ILE A 75 4.93 5.45 -8.86
N PRO A 76 5.55 6.63 -8.79
CA PRO A 76 6.33 7.03 -7.61
C PRO A 76 5.47 7.49 -6.43
N LEU A 77 4.22 7.84 -6.66
CA LEU A 77 3.29 8.32 -5.62
C LEU A 77 1.90 7.72 -5.81
N VAL A 78 1.40 7.06 -4.77
CA VAL A 78 0.06 6.46 -4.74
C VAL A 78 -0.74 7.05 -3.59
N CYS A 79 -1.90 7.62 -3.89
CA CYS A 79 -2.88 8.06 -2.89
C CYS A 79 -4.05 7.07 -2.84
N ILE A 80 -4.34 6.52 -1.66
CA ILE A 80 -5.43 5.58 -1.47
C ILE A 80 -6.49 6.20 -0.57
N THR A 81 -7.68 6.37 -1.11
CA THR A 81 -8.86 6.84 -0.36
C THR A 81 -9.92 5.74 -0.27
N GLY A 82 -10.75 5.79 0.74
CA GLY A 82 -11.83 4.82 0.90
C GLY A 82 -12.34 4.73 2.34
N ARG A 83 -13.40 3.97 2.53
CA ARG A 83 -14.05 3.81 3.84
C ARG A 83 -13.11 3.16 4.87
N ALA A 84 -13.34 3.44 6.15
CA ALA A 84 -12.67 2.73 7.24
C ALA A 84 -12.90 1.21 7.10
N GLY A 85 -11.87 0.41 7.42
CA GLY A 85 -11.93 -1.05 7.31
C GLY A 85 -11.84 -1.61 5.88
N SER A 86 -11.62 -0.78 4.84
CA SER A 86 -11.45 -1.27 3.46
C SER A 86 -10.09 -1.92 3.18
N GLY A 87 -9.17 -1.90 4.14
CA GLY A 87 -7.84 -2.53 4.03
C GLY A 87 -6.75 -1.63 3.47
N LYS A 88 -6.94 -0.31 3.38
CA LYS A 88 -5.95 0.65 2.85
C LYS A 88 -4.58 0.50 3.53
N THR A 89 -4.54 0.75 4.82
CA THR A 89 -3.30 0.70 5.63
C THR A 89 -2.66 -0.70 5.56
N PHE A 90 -3.47 -1.76 5.65
CA PHE A 90 -2.97 -3.13 5.54
C PHE A 90 -2.29 -3.41 4.19
N LEU A 91 -2.94 -3.09 3.07
CA LEU A 91 -2.37 -3.31 1.74
C LEU A 91 -1.09 -2.51 1.53
N THR A 92 -1.07 -1.25 1.98
CA THR A 92 0.10 -0.38 1.84
C THR A 92 1.29 -0.89 2.67
N LEU A 93 1.04 -1.30 3.92
CA LEU A 93 2.07 -1.89 4.79
C LEU A 93 2.62 -3.19 4.20
N MET A 94 1.76 -4.07 3.69
CA MET A 94 2.18 -5.34 3.12
C MET A 94 2.93 -5.16 1.80
N SER A 95 2.56 -4.18 0.98
CA SER A 95 3.31 -3.83 -0.23
C SER A 95 4.71 -3.29 0.13
N GLY A 96 4.80 -2.39 1.12
CA GLY A 96 6.09 -1.91 1.63
C GLY A 96 6.96 -3.05 2.16
N LEU A 97 6.34 -3.99 2.87
CA LEU A 97 7.04 -5.17 3.41
C LEU A 97 7.53 -6.09 2.29
N ASP A 98 6.72 -6.36 1.28
CA ASP A 98 7.14 -7.10 0.09
C ASP A 98 8.35 -6.43 -0.57
N ALA A 99 8.30 -5.12 -0.75
CA ALA A 99 9.38 -4.35 -1.34
C ALA A 99 10.68 -4.40 -0.51
N LEU A 100 10.56 -4.37 0.83
CA LEU A 100 11.69 -4.54 1.75
C LEU A 100 12.29 -5.94 1.69
N LEU A 101 11.47 -6.99 1.77
CA LEU A 101 11.90 -8.38 1.75
C LEU A 101 12.54 -8.76 0.41
N ASN A 102 12.05 -8.18 -0.69
CA ASN A 102 12.64 -8.33 -2.02
C ASN A 102 13.84 -7.40 -2.28
N LYS A 103 14.29 -6.66 -1.24
CA LYS A 103 15.46 -5.75 -1.31
C LYS A 103 15.32 -4.62 -2.35
N LYS A 104 14.08 -4.25 -2.70
CA LYS A 104 13.77 -3.12 -3.56
C LYS A 104 14.01 -1.80 -2.83
N TYR A 105 13.71 -1.78 -1.52
CA TYR A 105 14.02 -0.69 -0.60
C TYR A 105 14.78 -1.23 0.62
N GLU A 106 15.55 -0.37 1.26
CA GLU A 106 16.32 -0.72 2.46
C GLU A 106 15.51 -0.60 3.74
N ARG A 107 14.47 0.23 3.71
CA ARG A 107 13.60 0.49 4.86
C ARG A 107 12.18 0.87 4.48
N ILE A 108 11.28 0.67 5.42
CA ILE A 108 9.93 1.22 5.42
C ILE A 108 9.87 2.34 6.46
N VAL A 109 9.36 3.49 6.09
CA VAL A 109 9.08 4.60 7.02
C VAL A 109 7.59 4.83 7.06
N VAL A 110 6.97 4.59 8.20
CA VAL A 110 5.54 4.84 8.42
C VAL A 110 5.40 6.08 9.26
N THR A 111 4.68 7.05 8.75
CA THR A 111 4.37 8.27 9.49
C THR A 111 2.87 8.50 9.54
N ARG A 112 2.43 9.03 10.66
CA ARG A 112 1.04 9.41 10.88
C ARG A 112 0.98 10.76 11.56
N ASN A 113 -0.02 11.55 11.22
CA ASN A 113 -0.32 12.75 11.98
C ASN A 113 -0.87 12.34 13.34
N ILE A 114 -0.26 12.85 14.41
CA ILE A 114 -0.73 12.63 15.77
C ILE A 114 -1.48 13.87 16.20
N GLU A 115 -2.80 13.82 16.17
CA GLU A 115 -3.61 14.82 16.82
C GLU A 115 -3.74 14.43 18.30
N PRO A 116 -3.28 15.28 19.23
CA PRO A 116 -3.45 15.00 20.65
C PRO A 116 -4.94 14.99 20.98
N VAL A 117 -5.47 13.82 21.28
CA VAL A 117 -6.83 13.69 21.81
C VAL A 117 -6.80 14.17 23.26
N GLY A 118 -7.01 15.47 23.49
CA GLY A 118 -7.04 16.07 24.82
C GLY A 118 -5.77 16.85 25.15
N ARG A 119 -5.06 16.47 26.21
CA ARG A 119 -3.87 17.16 26.70
C ARG A 119 -2.63 16.81 25.84
N ASP A 120 -1.75 17.81 25.70
CA ASP A 120 -0.50 17.71 24.95
C ASP A 120 0.31 16.44 25.31
N ILE A 121 0.91 15.78 24.30
CA ILE A 121 1.73 14.57 24.47
C ILE A 121 2.82 14.75 25.55
N GLY A 122 3.26 15.99 25.77
CA GLY A 122 4.21 16.37 26.82
C GLY A 122 3.78 15.99 28.24
N PHE A 123 2.48 15.84 28.50
CA PHE A 123 1.94 15.51 29.83
C PHE A 123 1.78 14.00 30.09
N LEU A 124 2.00 13.15 29.09
CA LEU A 124 1.97 11.70 29.33
C LEU A 124 3.26 11.26 30.03
N PRO A 125 3.18 10.44 31.09
CA PRO A 125 4.37 9.85 31.71
C PRO A 125 5.01 8.83 30.77
N GLY A 126 6.34 8.67 30.86
CA GLY A 126 7.09 7.71 30.06
C GLY A 126 8.03 8.34 29.03
N ASP A 127 8.83 7.52 28.42
CA ASP A 127 9.72 7.92 27.32
C ASP A 127 8.94 8.16 26.00
N VAL A 128 9.63 8.58 24.94
CA VAL A 128 9.00 8.88 23.66
C VAL A 128 8.33 7.63 23.06
N ASN A 129 8.93 6.45 23.24
CA ASN A 129 8.39 5.21 22.68
C ASN A 129 7.13 4.77 23.41
N GLU A 130 7.11 4.90 24.76
CA GLU A 130 5.93 4.61 25.57
C GLU A 130 4.77 5.57 25.24
N LYS A 131 5.09 6.84 25.03
CA LYS A 131 4.09 7.84 24.62
C LYS A 131 3.53 7.58 23.22
N MET A 132 4.33 6.98 22.34
CA MET A 132 3.96 6.65 20.97
C MET A 132 3.18 5.34 20.85
N ALA A 133 3.26 4.45 21.83
CA ALA A 133 2.66 3.12 21.80
C ALA A 133 1.17 3.09 21.34
N PRO A 134 0.26 3.97 21.83
CA PRO A 134 -1.13 3.95 21.41
C PRO A 134 -1.35 4.18 19.92
N TRP A 135 -0.48 4.99 19.27
CA TRP A 135 -0.57 5.26 17.83
C TRP A 135 0.15 4.22 16.98
N MET A 136 1.15 3.55 17.57
CA MET A 136 1.86 2.46 16.92
C MET A 136 1.07 1.15 16.92
N SER A 137 0.23 0.91 17.93
CA SER A 137 -0.50 -0.35 18.09
C SER A 137 -1.29 -0.77 16.86
N PRO A 138 -2.11 0.07 16.20
CA PRO A 138 -2.87 -0.36 15.04
C PRO A 138 -1.98 -0.76 13.83
N LEU A 139 -0.81 -0.13 13.71
CA LEU A 139 0.17 -0.45 12.66
C LEU A 139 0.86 -1.77 13.00
N MET A 140 1.27 -1.94 14.26
CA MET A 140 1.85 -3.19 14.76
C MET A 140 0.89 -4.36 14.60
N ASP A 141 -0.39 -4.19 14.91
CA ASP A 141 -1.41 -5.23 14.77
C ASP A 141 -1.51 -5.72 13.31
N ASN A 142 -1.42 -4.82 12.33
CA ASN A 142 -1.41 -5.19 10.91
C ASN A 142 -0.17 -6.02 10.54
N PHE A 143 1.02 -5.64 11.03
CA PHE A 143 2.25 -6.42 10.84
C PHE A 143 2.16 -7.77 11.54
N MET A 144 1.68 -7.79 12.79
CA MET A 144 1.54 -9.01 13.59
C MET A 144 0.54 -10.00 12.99
N HIS A 145 -0.53 -9.50 12.36
CA HIS A 145 -1.48 -10.36 11.65
C HIS A 145 -0.78 -11.17 10.55
N HIS A 146 0.28 -10.62 9.95
CA HIS A 146 1.04 -11.30 8.92
C HIS A 146 2.15 -12.20 9.50
N PHE A 147 3.01 -11.67 10.37
CA PHE A 147 4.23 -12.35 10.80
C PHE A 147 4.02 -13.47 11.83
N LYS A 148 2.94 -13.49 12.58
CA LYS A 148 2.71 -14.43 13.70
C LYS A 148 3.83 -14.44 14.78
N ASP A 149 4.95 -13.77 14.54
CA ASP A 149 6.10 -13.70 15.43
C ASP A 149 6.50 -12.24 15.67
N LYS A 150 6.26 -11.79 16.89
CA LYS A 150 6.57 -10.43 17.33
C LYS A 150 8.08 -10.16 17.30
N THR A 151 8.89 -11.17 17.60
CA THR A 151 10.36 -11.05 17.67
C THR A 151 10.95 -10.63 16.32
N TYR A 152 10.43 -11.17 15.22
CA TYR A 152 10.91 -10.80 13.88
C TYR A 152 10.64 -9.32 13.56
N PHE A 153 9.45 -8.83 13.92
CA PHE A 153 9.12 -7.42 13.74
C PHE A 153 10.02 -6.51 14.60
N GLU A 154 10.22 -6.88 15.88
CA GLU A 154 11.10 -6.13 16.79
C GLU A 154 12.54 -6.04 16.25
N VAL A 155 13.07 -7.15 15.74
CA VAL A 155 14.41 -7.17 15.11
C VAL A 155 14.47 -6.25 13.89
N MET A 156 13.42 -6.18 13.07
CA MET A 156 13.37 -5.26 11.92
C MET A 156 13.35 -3.79 12.37
N MET A 157 12.63 -3.49 13.46
CA MET A 157 12.64 -2.16 14.07
C MET A 157 14.04 -1.80 14.62
N GLU A 158 14.66 -2.70 15.37
CA GLU A 158 16.00 -2.50 15.93
C GLU A 158 17.07 -2.27 14.85
N LYS A 159 16.94 -2.97 13.72
CA LYS A 159 17.82 -2.80 12.55
C LYS A 159 17.52 -1.55 11.72
N GLY A 160 16.49 -0.77 12.08
CA GLY A 160 16.05 0.40 11.32
C GLY A 160 15.46 0.07 9.94
N GLN A 161 15.07 -1.18 9.72
CA GLN A 161 14.38 -1.61 8.50
C GLN A 161 12.90 -1.19 8.50
N ILE A 162 12.30 -1.06 9.67
CA ILE A 162 10.98 -0.48 9.86
C ILE A 162 11.12 0.68 10.84
N GLU A 163 10.69 1.84 10.44
CA GLU A 163 10.65 3.03 11.29
C GLU A 163 9.21 3.55 11.34
N ILE A 164 8.68 3.74 12.54
CA ILE A 164 7.36 4.35 12.75
C ILE A 164 7.58 5.62 13.56
N ALA A 165 7.22 6.75 12.99
CA ALA A 165 7.45 8.05 13.62
C ALA A 165 6.31 9.04 13.33
N PRO A 166 6.01 9.95 14.28
CA PRO A 166 5.08 11.05 14.01
C PRO A 166 5.55 11.90 12.84
N LEU A 167 4.61 12.50 12.11
CA LEU A 167 4.91 13.39 11.00
C LEU A 167 5.82 14.56 11.43
N SER A 168 5.66 15.05 12.65
CA SER A 168 6.51 16.11 13.22
C SER A 168 7.99 15.70 13.38
N PHE A 169 8.28 14.40 13.57
CA PHE A 169 9.63 13.88 13.81
C PHE A 169 10.39 13.57 12.52
N ILE A 170 9.67 13.47 11.40
CA ILE A 170 10.30 13.27 10.08
C ILE A 170 10.53 14.58 9.33
N ARG A 171 10.04 15.70 9.87
CA ARG A 171 10.20 17.02 9.25
C ARG A 171 11.69 17.38 9.12
N GLY A 172 12.10 17.79 7.90
CA GLY A 172 13.48 18.16 7.60
C GLY A 172 14.43 16.98 7.40
N ARG A 173 13.94 15.75 7.45
CA ARG A 173 14.72 14.54 7.17
C ARG A 173 14.67 14.20 5.68
N THR A 174 15.73 13.59 5.19
CA THR A 174 15.82 13.01 3.85
C THR A 174 15.90 11.50 3.98
N PHE A 175 15.05 10.79 3.24
CA PHE A 175 15.02 9.34 3.21
C PHE A 175 15.54 8.84 1.86
N ASN A 176 16.56 8.01 1.88
CA ASN A 176 17.07 7.33 0.70
C ASN A 176 16.66 5.87 0.74
N ASN A 177 16.37 5.30 -0.42
CA ASN A 177 16.00 3.89 -0.59
C ASN A 177 14.89 3.44 0.38
N ALA A 178 13.88 4.26 0.57
CA ALA A 178 12.81 4.04 1.53
C ALA A 178 11.44 3.96 0.87
N PHE A 179 10.64 3.00 1.32
CA PHE A 179 9.20 2.97 1.06
C PHE A 179 8.50 3.80 2.14
N ILE A 180 7.94 4.94 1.77
CA ILE A 180 7.36 5.88 2.73
C ILE A 180 5.84 5.77 2.72
N ILE A 181 5.25 5.60 3.90
CA ILE A 181 3.81 5.51 4.11
C ILE A 181 3.39 6.69 4.97
N VAL A 182 2.48 7.50 4.46
CA VAL A 182 1.81 8.56 5.22
C VAL A 182 0.39 8.08 5.48
N ASP A 183 0.12 7.67 6.72
CA ASP A 183 -1.19 7.15 7.15
C ASP A 183 -1.92 8.24 7.91
N GLU A 184 -3.12 8.60 7.47
CA GLU A 184 -4.06 9.63 7.98
C GLU A 184 -3.51 10.74 8.90
#